data_1687f8b48101c5a96c0a335395b3a665
#
_entry.id   1687f8b48101c5a96c0a335395b3a665
#
_cell.length_a   1.000
_cell.length_b   1.000
_cell.length_c   1.000
_cell.angle_alpha   90.00
_cell.angle_beta   90.00
_cell.angle_gamma   90.00
#
_symmetry.space_group_name_H-M   'P 1'
#
loop_
_entity.id
_entity.type
_entity.pdbx_description
1 polymer ?
#
loop_
_entity_poly.entity_id
_entity_poly.type
_entity_poly.pdbx_seq_one_letter_code
_entity_poly.pdbx_strand_id
1 'polypeptide(L)'
;GKLDMRRNVQFGEGGAGTFSDGKLNTGTKNPRGQWVLSQFAAAGANPEILYDAKPHVGTDVLLTVVQVLRQRIIELGGEVRFGHQVTAVSLTQGRVTGLEVTHEADTYLLPCDRVILAIGHSARDTFETLLAQGVPMEPKPFSMGVRVEHPQALIDESQYGEAAKTGLLPPADYKLNVHLPDGTSAYTFCMCPGGQVVAAASEEGRVVTNGMSNAARDGKNANAAVVVTLQPEDFPDKSTLGGMYWQREIEAR
;
A
#
# COMPACT_ATOMS: atom_id res chain seq x y z
N GLY A 1 21.28 4.86 -3.95
CA GLY A 1 21.68 3.85 -2.99
C GLY A 1 21.30 2.47 -3.50
N LYS A 2 21.86 1.43 -2.91
CA LYS A 2 21.50 0.05 -3.25
C LYS A 2 20.16 -0.30 -2.59
N LEU A 3 19.27 -1.02 -3.30
CA LEU A 3 18.03 -1.52 -2.74
C LEU A 3 18.34 -2.55 -1.63
N ASP A 4 17.71 -2.39 -0.46
CA ASP A 4 17.63 -3.45 0.54
C ASP A 4 16.27 -4.17 0.38
N MET A 5 16.31 -5.43 -0.03
CA MET A 5 15.09 -6.21 -0.28
C MET A 5 14.27 -6.51 0.98
N ARG A 6 14.85 -6.32 2.17
CA ARG A 6 14.18 -6.53 3.47
C ARG A 6 13.72 -5.24 4.14
N ARG A 7 14.27 -4.07 3.70
CA ARG A 7 14.02 -2.77 4.31
C ARG A 7 13.91 -1.71 3.21
N ASN A 8 12.68 -1.43 2.81
CA ASN A 8 12.40 -0.49 1.71
C ASN A 8 11.00 0.12 1.90
N VAL A 9 10.52 0.86 0.89
CA VAL A 9 9.20 1.51 0.91
C VAL A 9 8.03 0.52 1.08
N GLN A 10 8.19 -0.74 0.67
CA GLN A 10 7.15 -1.77 0.78
C GLN A 10 7.16 -2.49 2.13
N PHE A 11 8.34 -2.64 2.74
CA PHE A 11 8.56 -3.37 3.98
C PHE A 11 9.11 -2.46 5.06
N GLY A 12 8.58 -2.63 6.25
CA GLY A 12 8.94 -1.84 7.41
C GLY A 12 7.70 -1.41 8.18
N GLU A 13 7.90 -0.60 9.20
CA GLU A 13 6.83 -0.13 10.06
C GLU A 13 5.81 0.71 9.28
N GLY A 14 4.53 0.31 9.33
CA GLY A 14 3.44 0.93 8.56
C GLY A 14 3.35 0.50 7.10
N GLY A 15 4.31 -0.29 6.59
CA GLY A 15 4.32 -0.79 5.22
C GLY A 15 4.31 0.32 4.17
N ALA A 16 3.92 0.00 2.95
CA ALA A 16 3.83 0.96 1.84
C ALA A 16 2.87 2.13 2.12
N GLY A 17 1.90 1.97 3.01
CA GLY A 17 0.98 3.02 3.42
C GLY A 17 1.65 4.23 4.04
N THR A 18 2.77 4.04 4.75
CA THR A 18 3.56 5.11 5.35
C THR A 18 4.16 6.05 4.30
N PHE A 19 4.50 5.51 3.13
CA PHE A 19 5.07 6.26 2.00
C PHE A 19 4.03 6.51 0.91
N SER A 20 2.90 7.11 1.30
CA SER A 20 1.77 7.43 0.44
C SER A 20 1.17 8.79 0.81
N ASP A 21 0.09 9.21 0.14
CA ASP A 21 -0.72 10.36 0.56
C ASP A 21 -1.52 10.05 1.85
N GLY A 22 -1.58 8.79 2.25
CA GLY A 22 -2.29 8.39 3.46
C GLY A 22 -3.80 8.57 3.38
N LYS A 23 -4.40 8.37 2.21
CA LYS A 23 -5.86 8.40 2.04
C LYS A 23 -6.54 7.32 2.88
N LEU A 24 -7.56 7.72 3.62
CA LEU A 24 -8.30 6.86 4.53
C LEU A 24 -9.72 6.52 4.03
N ASN A 25 -9.96 6.71 2.73
CA ASN A 25 -11.25 6.39 2.12
C ASN A 25 -11.45 4.87 2.03
N THR A 26 -12.63 4.42 2.38
CA THR A 26 -13.04 3.02 2.27
C THR A 26 -14.36 2.90 1.53
N GLY A 27 -14.54 1.84 0.74
CA GLY A 27 -15.81 1.50 0.07
C GLY A 27 -16.85 0.86 1.00
N THR A 28 -16.54 0.66 2.27
CA THR A 28 -17.44 0.03 3.25
C THR A 28 -18.06 1.07 4.18
N LYS A 29 -19.31 0.83 4.59
CA LYS A 29 -20.02 1.58 5.63
C LYS A 29 -19.90 0.91 7.01
N ASN A 30 -18.89 0.07 7.22
CA ASN A 30 -18.71 -0.64 8.48
C ASN A 30 -18.41 0.35 9.62
N PRO A 31 -19.14 0.29 10.75
CA PRO A 31 -18.91 1.18 11.90
C PRO A 31 -17.49 1.13 12.48
N ARG A 32 -16.77 0.01 12.28
CA ARG A 32 -15.36 -0.13 12.66
C ARG A 32 -14.44 0.85 11.95
N GLY A 33 -14.85 1.38 10.77
CA GLY A 33 -14.12 2.42 10.07
C GLY A 33 -13.91 3.66 10.93
N GLN A 34 -14.97 4.14 11.61
CA GLN A 34 -14.88 5.28 12.53
C GLN A 34 -13.97 5.00 13.73
N TRP A 35 -13.99 3.79 14.25
CA TRP A 35 -13.06 3.39 15.31
C TRP A 35 -11.60 3.44 14.83
N VAL A 36 -11.32 2.95 13.62
CA VAL A 36 -9.96 3.04 13.03
C VAL A 36 -9.52 4.49 12.90
N LEU A 37 -10.37 5.37 12.34
CA LEU A 37 -10.05 6.79 12.23
C LEU A 37 -9.79 7.44 13.59
N SER A 38 -10.55 7.07 14.64
CA SER A 38 -10.32 7.56 15.99
C SER A 38 -8.96 7.13 16.55
N GLN A 39 -8.49 5.92 16.22
CA GLN A 39 -7.16 5.47 16.62
C GLN A 39 -6.05 6.26 15.91
N PHE A 40 -6.22 6.59 14.63
CA PHE A 40 -5.27 7.44 13.92
C PHE A 40 -5.25 8.86 14.49
N ALA A 41 -6.40 9.46 14.76
CA ALA A 41 -6.49 10.77 15.41
C ALA A 41 -5.85 10.77 16.80
N ALA A 42 -6.13 9.76 17.62
CA ALA A 42 -5.50 9.58 18.94
C ALA A 42 -3.98 9.37 18.86
N ALA A 43 -3.48 8.84 17.74
CA ALA A 43 -2.05 8.64 17.49
C ALA A 43 -1.35 9.86 16.85
N GLY A 44 -2.06 10.99 16.65
CA GLY A 44 -1.47 12.25 16.20
C GLY A 44 -1.84 12.67 14.76
N ALA A 45 -2.72 11.95 14.08
CA ALA A 45 -3.29 12.44 12.84
C ALA A 45 -4.24 13.64 13.11
N ASN A 46 -4.41 14.53 12.10
CA ASN A 46 -5.33 15.65 12.25
C ASN A 46 -6.74 15.14 12.58
N PRO A 47 -7.38 15.61 13.67
CA PRO A 47 -8.75 15.22 14.06
C PRO A 47 -9.80 15.44 12.97
N GLU A 48 -9.55 16.29 11.99
CA GLU A 48 -10.46 16.53 10.86
C GLU A 48 -10.74 15.26 10.05
N ILE A 49 -9.85 14.26 10.07
CA ILE A 49 -10.07 12.95 9.43
C ILE A 49 -11.35 12.25 9.93
N LEU A 50 -11.88 12.62 11.09
CA LEU A 50 -13.09 12.02 11.65
C LEU A 50 -14.37 12.46 10.93
N TYR A 51 -14.35 13.60 10.25
CA TYR A 51 -15.53 14.18 9.58
C TYR A 51 -15.26 14.63 8.14
N ASP A 52 -14.02 14.67 7.69
CA ASP A 52 -13.68 15.01 6.31
C ASP A 52 -14.26 13.97 5.35
N ALA A 53 -14.76 14.42 4.21
CA ALA A 53 -15.28 13.57 3.14
C ALA A 53 -14.16 12.80 2.39
N LYS A 54 -12.94 13.36 2.38
CA LYS A 54 -11.75 12.78 1.73
C LYS A 54 -10.55 12.77 2.71
N PRO A 55 -10.65 12.05 3.85
CA PRO A 55 -9.63 12.11 4.88
C PRO A 55 -8.29 11.57 4.38
N HIS A 56 -7.21 12.27 4.73
CA HIS A 56 -5.84 11.83 4.48
C HIS A 56 -4.94 12.24 5.64
N VAL A 57 -3.79 11.60 5.76
CA VAL A 57 -2.85 11.87 6.87
C VAL A 57 -1.57 12.55 6.37
N GLY A 58 -1.05 12.11 5.23
CA GLY A 58 0.26 12.54 4.72
C GLY A 58 1.42 11.68 5.23
N THR A 59 2.43 11.50 4.39
CA THR A 59 3.58 10.64 4.71
C THR A 59 4.39 11.12 5.91
N ASP A 60 4.53 12.42 6.07
CA ASP A 60 5.26 13.08 7.18
C ASP A 60 4.61 12.80 8.55
N VAL A 61 3.29 12.82 8.62
CA VAL A 61 2.52 12.55 9.85
C VAL A 61 2.40 11.04 10.10
N LEU A 62 2.23 10.22 9.05
CA LEU A 62 2.10 8.77 9.18
C LEU A 62 3.30 8.13 9.89
N LEU A 63 4.50 8.63 9.69
CA LEU A 63 5.70 8.14 10.41
C LEU A 63 5.53 8.19 11.93
N THR A 64 4.94 9.27 12.44
CA THR A 64 4.65 9.41 13.88
C THR A 64 3.46 8.56 14.31
N VAL A 65 2.39 8.57 13.53
CA VAL A 65 1.17 7.80 13.83
C VAL A 65 1.47 6.30 14.02
N VAL A 66 2.23 5.70 13.10
CA VAL A 66 2.55 4.26 13.19
C VAL A 66 3.43 3.94 14.40
N GLN A 67 4.37 4.84 14.77
CA GLN A 67 5.18 4.67 15.98
C GLN A 67 4.34 4.74 17.25
N VAL A 68 3.39 5.66 17.34
CA VAL A 68 2.47 5.77 18.49
C VAL A 68 1.56 4.55 18.57
N LEU A 69 1.04 4.06 17.46
CA LEU A 69 0.25 2.82 17.43
C LEU A 69 1.05 1.61 17.89
N ARG A 70 2.32 1.49 17.47
CA ARG A 70 3.23 0.45 17.98
C ARG A 70 3.42 0.55 19.49
N GLN A 71 3.71 1.75 19.99
CA GLN A 71 3.87 1.97 21.42
C GLN A 71 2.62 1.56 22.19
N ARG A 72 1.44 1.88 21.64
CA ARG A 72 0.17 1.47 22.24
C ARG A 72 -0.01 -0.04 22.31
N ILE A 73 0.42 -0.78 21.28
CA ILE A 73 0.42 -2.25 21.28
C ILE A 73 1.28 -2.78 22.45
N ILE A 74 2.48 -2.21 22.64
CA ILE A 74 3.41 -2.62 23.70
C ILE A 74 2.82 -2.31 25.09
N GLU A 75 2.25 -1.14 25.29
CA GLU A 75 1.59 -0.73 26.54
C GLU A 75 0.42 -1.64 26.93
N LEU A 76 -0.26 -2.21 25.95
CA LEU A 76 -1.35 -3.17 26.13
C LEU A 76 -0.85 -4.62 26.36
N GLY A 77 0.47 -4.83 26.46
CA GLY A 77 1.08 -6.14 26.70
C GLY A 77 1.36 -6.93 25.41
N GLY A 78 1.21 -6.31 24.23
CA GLY A 78 1.61 -6.91 22.97
C GLY A 78 3.11 -6.81 22.73
N GLU A 79 3.60 -7.57 21.75
CA GLU A 79 5.00 -7.53 21.31
C GLU A 79 5.09 -7.10 19.84
N VAL A 80 6.10 -6.30 19.52
CA VAL A 80 6.48 -5.96 18.15
C VAL A 80 7.95 -6.33 17.96
N ARG A 81 8.22 -7.25 17.04
CA ARG A 81 9.55 -7.81 16.81
C ARG A 81 10.08 -7.39 15.45
N PHE A 82 10.98 -6.42 15.43
CA PHE A 82 11.68 -6.01 14.22
C PHE A 82 12.80 -7.00 13.86
N GLY A 83 13.08 -7.12 12.53
CA GLY A 83 14.09 -8.04 12.04
C GLY A 83 13.68 -9.52 12.11
N HIS A 84 12.43 -9.82 12.44
CA HIS A 84 11.90 -11.18 12.51
C HIS A 84 11.04 -11.45 11.27
N GLN A 85 11.51 -12.36 10.42
CA GLN A 85 10.80 -12.77 9.20
C GLN A 85 10.08 -14.09 9.42
N VAL A 86 8.78 -14.10 9.18
CA VAL A 86 8.02 -15.36 9.12
C VAL A 86 8.36 -16.06 7.81
N THR A 87 8.93 -17.25 7.89
CA THR A 87 9.37 -18.04 6.74
C THR A 87 8.43 -19.20 6.40
N ALA A 88 7.65 -19.67 7.38
CA ALA A 88 6.64 -20.70 7.15
C ALA A 88 5.53 -20.66 8.20
N VAL A 89 4.40 -21.27 7.88
CA VAL A 89 3.31 -21.56 8.83
C VAL A 89 3.33 -23.04 9.15
N SER A 90 3.48 -23.38 10.43
CA SER A 90 3.45 -24.77 10.88
C SER A 90 2.01 -25.27 10.97
N LEU A 91 1.71 -26.33 10.23
CA LEU A 91 0.38 -26.96 10.18
C LEU A 91 0.44 -28.40 10.68
N THR A 92 -0.48 -28.77 11.54
CA THR A 92 -0.69 -30.14 11.99
C THR A 92 -2.15 -30.52 11.80
N GLN A 93 -2.41 -31.50 10.97
CA GLN A 93 -3.78 -31.94 10.61
C GLN A 93 -4.69 -30.77 10.13
N GLY A 94 -4.10 -29.86 9.30
CA GLY A 94 -4.81 -28.70 8.77
C GLY A 94 -5.06 -27.55 9.77
N ARG A 95 -4.47 -27.61 10.96
CA ARG A 95 -4.55 -26.54 11.97
C ARG A 95 -3.20 -25.87 12.14
N VAL A 96 -3.24 -24.56 12.33
CA VAL A 96 -2.05 -23.78 12.67
C VAL A 96 -1.56 -24.20 14.05
N THR A 97 -0.26 -24.50 14.16
CA THR A 97 0.41 -24.85 15.43
C THR A 97 1.58 -23.94 15.75
N GLY A 98 1.98 -23.09 14.80
CA GLY A 98 3.05 -22.12 15.01
C GLY A 98 3.48 -21.43 13.73
N LEU A 99 4.47 -20.57 13.89
CA LEU A 99 5.18 -19.89 12.80
C LEU A 99 6.66 -20.24 12.88
N GLU A 100 7.26 -20.54 11.76
CA GLU A 100 8.71 -20.54 11.64
C GLU A 100 9.18 -19.10 11.42
N VAL A 101 10.08 -18.65 12.26
CA VAL A 101 10.56 -17.27 12.27
C VAL A 101 12.08 -17.26 12.20
N THR A 102 12.61 -16.50 11.25
CA THR A 102 14.04 -16.23 11.13
C THR A 102 14.37 -14.85 11.66
N HIS A 103 15.36 -14.80 12.56
CA HIS A 103 15.96 -13.58 13.08
C HIS A 103 17.48 -13.69 12.95
N GLU A 104 18.10 -12.79 12.22
CA GLU A 104 19.53 -12.87 11.85
C GLU A 104 19.90 -14.21 11.20
N ALA A 105 20.68 -15.05 11.89
CA ALA A 105 21.10 -16.38 11.42
C ALA A 105 20.28 -17.51 12.06
N ASP A 106 19.44 -17.22 13.03
CA ASP A 106 18.70 -18.23 13.78
C ASP A 106 17.27 -18.36 13.27
N THR A 107 16.80 -19.61 13.24
CA THR A 107 15.39 -19.92 12.93
C THR A 107 14.79 -20.66 14.11
N TYR A 108 13.60 -20.23 14.53
CA TYR A 108 12.88 -20.82 15.65
C TYR A 108 11.39 -20.96 15.38
N LEU A 109 10.74 -21.86 16.11
CA LEU A 109 9.30 -22.02 16.10
C LEU A 109 8.66 -21.09 17.14
N LEU A 110 7.73 -20.25 16.69
CA LEU A 110 6.85 -19.45 17.54
C LEU A 110 5.49 -20.17 17.65
N PRO A 111 5.17 -20.83 18.79
CA PRO A 111 3.90 -21.53 18.92
C PRO A 111 2.71 -20.56 18.89
N CYS A 112 1.72 -20.85 18.08
CA CYS A 112 0.44 -20.14 18.04
C CYS A 112 -0.63 -21.00 17.35
N ASP A 113 -1.89 -20.72 17.65
CA ASP A 113 -3.05 -21.42 17.07
C ASP A 113 -3.86 -20.52 16.11
N ARG A 114 -3.50 -19.24 16.00
CA ARG A 114 -4.15 -18.26 15.14
C ARG A 114 -3.12 -17.31 14.56
N VAL A 115 -3.26 -17.03 13.26
CA VAL A 115 -2.38 -16.12 12.52
C VAL A 115 -3.23 -15.17 11.69
N ILE A 116 -2.90 -13.89 11.72
CA ILE A 116 -3.43 -12.89 10.80
C ILE A 116 -2.33 -12.56 9.79
N LEU A 117 -2.53 -12.90 8.53
CA LEU A 117 -1.62 -12.56 7.45
C LEU A 117 -1.93 -11.14 6.95
N ALA A 118 -1.05 -10.20 7.25
CA ALA A 118 -1.16 -8.80 6.82
C ALA A 118 0.13 -8.33 6.13
N ILE A 119 0.65 -9.18 5.23
CA ILE A 119 1.99 -9.11 4.64
C ILE A 119 2.09 -8.13 3.44
N GLY A 120 0.97 -7.58 2.98
CA GLY A 120 0.91 -6.75 1.77
C GLY A 120 1.16 -7.56 0.49
N HIS A 121 1.16 -6.88 -0.64
CA HIS A 121 1.28 -7.53 -1.96
C HIS A 121 2.72 -7.89 -2.36
N SER A 122 3.73 -7.31 -1.71
CA SER A 122 5.13 -7.44 -2.12
C SER A 122 5.89 -8.59 -1.46
N ALA A 123 5.28 -9.27 -0.48
CA ALA A 123 5.85 -10.45 0.19
C ALA A 123 5.70 -11.71 -0.70
N ARG A 124 6.30 -11.68 -1.88
CA ARG A 124 6.14 -12.68 -2.93
C ARG A 124 6.69 -14.05 -2.54
N ASP A 125 7.79 -14.09 -1.81
CA ASP A 125 8.38 -15.27 -1.18
C ASP A 125 7.39 -15.95 -0.22
N THR A 126 6.65 -15.18 0.56
CA THR A 126 5.63 -15.71 1.47
C THR A 126 4.46 -16.33 0.71
N PHE A 127 4.00 -15.73 -0.39
CA PHE A 127 2.96 -16.33 -1.23
C PHE A 127 3.42 -17.65 -1.84
N GLU A 128 4.65 -17.74 -2.35
CA GLU A 128 5.24 -18.97 -2.87
C GLU A 128 5.31 -20.06 -1.79
N THR A 129 5.78 -19.71 -0.59
CA THR A 129 5.86 -20.62 0.55
C THR A 129 4.48 -21.14 0.97
N LEU A 130 3.49 -20.26 1.13
CA LEU A 130 2.13 -20.66 1.53
C LEU A 130 1.47 -21.58 0.50
N LEU A 131 1.66 -21.29 -0.80
CA LEU A 131 1.17 -22.17 -1.87
C LEU A 131 1.84 -23.55 -1.82
N ALA A 132 3.17 -23.61 -1.64
CA ALA A 132 3.93 -24.85 -1.51
C ALA A 132 3.50 -25.67 -0.28
N GLN A 133 3.06 -25.01 0.78
CA GLN A 133 2.50 -25.65 1.98
C GLN A 133 1.04 -26.11 1.82
N GLY A 134 0.44 -25.91 0.65
CA GLY A 134 -0.94 -26.33 0.36
C GLY A 134 -2.01 -25.40 0.94
N VAL A 135 -1.68 -24.17 1.30
CA VAL A 135 -2.67 -23.16 1.68
C VAL A 135 -3.50 -22.81 0.44
N PRO A 136 -4.83 -22.95 0.47
CA PRO A 136 -5.68 -22.64 -0.67
C PRO A 136 -5.56 -21.18 -1.09
N MET A 137 -5.31 -20.95 -2.37
CA MET A 137 -5.19 -19.61 -2.97
C MET A 137 -5.92 -19.57 -4.30
N GLU A 138 -6.41 -18.39 -4.64
CA GLU A 138 -7.06 -18.11 -5.92
C GLU A 138 -6.40 -16.91 -6.58
N PRO A 139 -6.20 -16.91 -7.92
CA PRO A 139 -5.77 -15.73 -8.63
C PRO A 139 -6.85 -14.65 -8.53
N LYS A 140 -6.42 -13.39 -8.40
CA LYS A 140 -7.33 -12.24 -8.33
C LYS A 140 -6.97 -11.23 -9.42
N PRO A 141 -7.96 -10.51 -9.96
CA PRO A 141 -7.68 -9.37 -10.82
C PRO A 141 -6.86 -8.32 -10.07
N PHE A 142 -6.00 -7.64 -10.81
CA PHE A 142 -5.25 -6.50 -10.30
C PHE A 142 -5.09 -5.44 -11.39
N SER A 143 -4.67 -4.24 -11.01
CA SER A 143 -4.47 -3.14 -11.93
C SER A 143 -2.99 -2.91 -12.17
N MET A 144 -2.61 -2.70 -13.42
CA MET A 144 -1.25 -2.43 -13.85
C MET A 144 -1.23 -1.24 -14.81
N GLY A 145 -0.15 -0.48 -14.78
CA GLY A 145 0.04 0.66 -15.67
C GLY A 145 1.27 1.46 -15.32
N VAL A 146 1.23 2.73 -15.62
CA VAL A 146 2.33 3.67 -15.41
C VAL A 146 1.93 4.78 -14.45
N ARG A 147 2.90 5.43 -13.82
CA ARG A 147 2.67 6.63 -13.02
C ARG A 147 3.11 7.86 -13.81
N VAL A 148 2.24 8.84 -13.86
CA VAL A 148 2.49 10.14 -14.50
C VAL A 148 2.67 11.20 -13.42
N GLU A 149 3.58 12.15 -13.66
CA GLU A 149 3.81 13.32 -12.83
C GLU A 149 3.60 14.58 -13.66
N HIS A 150 3.02 15.60 -13.07
CA HIS A 150 2.73 16.88 -13.72
C HIS A 150 2.70 18.01 -12.67
N PRO A 151 2.79 19.30 -13.07
CA PRO A 151 2.63 20.41 -12.15
C PRO A 151 1.27 20.41 -11.46
N GLN A 152 1.24 20.65 -10.15
CA GLN A 152 -0.01 20.79 -9.39
C GLN A 152 -0.85 21.97 -9.92
N ALA A 153 -0.22 23.08 -10.26
CA ALA A 153 -0.89 24.28 -10.79
C ALA A 153 -1.74 23.99 -12.04
N LEU A 154 -1.33 23.04 -12.88
CA LEU A 154 -2.11 22.63 -14.05
C LEU A 154 -3.48 22.08 -13.65
N ILE A 155 -3.54 21.33 -12.55
CA ILE A 155 -4.78 20.74 -12.06
C ILE A 155 -5.61 21.78 -11.32
N ASP A 156 -4.97 22.61 -10.51
CA ASP A 156 -5.65 23.69 -9.80
C ASP A 156 -6.35 24.65 -10.77
N GLU A 157 -5.64 25.09 -11.82
CA GLU A 157 -6.20 25.94 -12.87
C GLU A 157 -7.34 25.25 -13.64
N SER A 158 -7.18 23.97 -13.96
CA SER A 158 -8.20 23.19 -14.67
C SER A 158 -9.48 23.00 -13.85
N GLN A 159 -9.36 22.83 -12.52
CA GLN A 159 -10.50 22.56 -11.64
C GLN A 159 -11.15 23.84 -11.11
N TYR A 160 -10.35 24.85 -10.82
CA TYR A 160 -10.80 26.06 -10.10
C TYR A 160 -10.78 27.33 -10.96
N GLY A 161 -10.16 27.31 -12.13
CA GLY A 161 -10.03 28.50 -12.98
C GLY A 161 -9.33 29.65 -12.23
N GLU A 162 -9.86 30.85 -12.33
CA GLU A 162 -9.31 32.04 -11.64
C GLU A 162 -9.27 31.89 -10.11
N ALA A 163 -10.15 31.10 -9.52
CA ALA A 163 -10.16 30.87 -8.08
C ALA A 163 -8.91 30.12 -7.57
N ALA A 164 -8.18 29.42 -8.43
CA ALA A 164 -6.89 28.79 -8.09
C ALA A 164 -5.88 29.81 -7.56
N LYS A 165 -5.94 31.06 -8.02
CA LYS A 165 -5.02 32.13 -7.66
C LYS A 165 -5.29 32.74 -6.28
N THR A 166 -6.41 32.43 -5.66
CA THR A 166 -6.82 33.03 -4.39
C THR A 166 -6.10 32.47 -3.17
N GLY A 167 -5.53 31.26 -3.28
CA GLY A 167 -4.89 30.54 -2.17
C GLY A 167 -5.89 30.05 -1.10
N LEU A 168 -7.20 30.17 -1.34
CA LEU A 168 -8.25 29.76 -0.40
C LEU A 168 -8.69 28.29 -0.58
N LEU A 169 -8.41 27.72 -1.74
CA LEU A 169 -8.81 26.36 -2.08
C LEU A 169 -7.66 25.37 -1.83
N PRO A 170 -7.97 24.14 -1.39
CA PRO A 170 -6.96 23.11 -1.23
C PRO A 170 -6.40 22.69 -2.60
N PRO A 171 -5.21 22.07 -2.65
CA PRO A 171 -4.70 21.49 -3.88
C PRO A 171 -5.72 20.57 -4.55
N ALA A 172 -6.00 20.80 -5.83
CA ALA A 172 -7.02 20.07 -6.55
C ALA A 172 -6.61 18.62 -6.80
N ASP A 173 -7.57 17.72 -6.76
CA ASP A 173 -7.41 16.32 -7.13
C ASP A 173 -8.28 15.97 -8.35
N TYR A 174 -8.00 14.81 -8.95
CA TYR A 174 -8.84 14.26 -10.01
C TYR A 174 -8.98 12.74 -9.91
N LYS A 175 -10.08 12.26 -10.47
CA LYS A 175 -10.33 10.84 -10.72
C LYS A 175 -10.92 10.71 -12.12
N LEU A 176 -10.17 10.10 -13.02
CA LEU A 176 -10.54 9.97 -14.43
C LEU A 176 -10.75 8.50 -14.78
N ASN A 177 -11.63 8.26 -15.73
CA ASN A 177 -11.92 6.95 -16.30
C ASN A 177 -12.28 7.13 -17.75
N VAL A 178 -11.80 6.24 -18.61
CA VAL A 178 -12.12 6.19 -20.02
C VAL A 178 -12.41 4.74 -20.43
N HIS A 179 -13.47 4.54 -21.21
CA HIS A 179 -13.75 3.27 -21.86
C HIS A 179 -13.19 3.31 -23.28
N LEU A 180 -12.34 2.34 -23.58
CA LEU A 180 -11.73 2.20 -24.89
C LEU A 180 -12.66 1.41 -25.85
N PRO A 181 -12.50 1.57 -27.18
CA PRO A 181 -13.35 0.90 -28.15
C PRO A 181 -13.32 -0.64 -28.10
N ASP A 182 -12.24 -1.22 -27.59
CA ASP A 182 -12.07 -2.66 -27.40
C ASP A 182 -12.74 -3.22 -26.14
N GLY A 183 -13.44 -2.36 -25.36
CA GLY A 183 -14.09 -2.70 -24.11
C GLY A 183 -13.19 -2.58 -22.87
N THR A 184 -11.90 -2.32 -23.04
CA THR A 184 -10.97 -2.08 -21.93
C THR A 184 -11.28 -0.73 -21.29
N SER A 185 -11.12 -0.64 -19.96
CA SER A 185 -11.21 0.62 -19.24
C SER A 185 -9.84 1.00 -18.67
N ALA A 186 -9.40 2.22 -18.97
CA ALA A 186 -8.26 2.83 -18.32
C ALA A 186 -8.74 3.89 -17.32
N TYR A 187 -8.07 3.98 -16.18
CA TYR A 187 -8.47 4.91 -15.12
C TYR A 187 -7.29 5.39 -14.30
N THR A 188 -7.48 6.53 -13.65
CA THR A 188 -6.48 7.05 -12.72
C THR A 188 -6.68 6.46 -11.33
N PHE A 189 -5.56 6.16 -10.69
CA PHE A 189 -5.55 5.59 -9.34
C PHE A 189 -4.55 6.31 -8.45
N CYS A 190 -4.94 6.51 -7.18
CA CYS A 190 -4.08 7.08 -6.15
C CYS A 190 -3.37 8.37 -6.60
N MET A 191 -4.16 9.34 -7.11
CA MET A 191 -3.66 10.69 -7.39
C MET A 191 -3.19 11.33 -6.07
N CYS A 192 -1.97 11.87 -6.07
CA CYS A 192 -1.33 12.50 -4.92
C CYS A 192 -1.12 13.99 -5.22
N PRO A 193 -2.02 14.87 -4.74
CA PRO A 193 -1.86 16.32 -4.89
C PRO A 193 -0.63 16.81 -4.13
N GLY A 194 0.08 17.79 -4.68
CA GLY A 194 1.28 18.35 -4.06
C GLY A 194 2.32 17.31 -3.70
N GLY A 195 2.39 16.22 -4.48
CA GLY A 195 3.16 15.03 -4.16
C GLY A 195 4.28 14.73 -5.14
N GLN A 196 4.97 13.65 -4.90
CA GLN A 196 6.08 13.18 -5.71
C GLN A 196 6.01 11.67 -5.96
N VAL A 197 6.62 11.24 -7.07
CA VAL A 197 6.82 9.83 -7.38
C VAL A 197 8.00 9.30 -6.58
N VAL A 198 7.85 8.10 -6.03
CA VAL A 198 8.90 7.43 -5.26
C VAL A 198 9.17 6.04 -5.82
N ALA A 199 10.44 5.62 -5.79
CA ALA A 199 10.81 4.25 -6.10
C ALA A 199 10.30 3.32 -5.01
N ALA A 200 9.59 2.27 -5.42
CA ALA A 200 8.90 1.34 -4.51
C ALA A 200 9.19 -0.12 -4.84
N ALA A 201 10.26 -0.41 -5.58
CA ALA A 201 10.67 -1.79 -5.83
C ALA A 201 11.05 -2.51 -4.53
N SER A 202 10.68 -3.77 -4.42
CA SER A 202 11.03 -4.66 -3.32
C SER A 202 11.99 -5.78 -3.74
N GLU A 203 12.21 -5.95 -5.03
CA GLU A 203 13.12 -6.94 -5.62
C GLU A 203 14.20 -6.25 -6.46
N GLU A 204 15.42 -6.77 -6.44
CA GLU A 204 16.54 -6.21 -7.18
C GLU A 204 16.33 -6.35 -8.71
N GLY A 205 16.71 -5.32 -9.46
CA GLY A 205 16.53 -5.29 -10.91
C GLY A 205 15.09 -5.10 -11.36
N ARG A 206 14.20 -4.60 -10.49
CA ARG A 206 12.79 -4.32 -10.77
C ARG A 206 12.49 -2.83 -10.69
N VAL A 207 11.49 -2.39 -11.43
CA VAL A 207 11.00 -1.02 -11.39
C VAL A 207 9.54 -1.01 -10.96
N VAL A 208 9.30 -0.44 -9.77
CA VAL A 208 7.96 -0.19 -9.23
C VAL A 208 7.93 1.24 -8.70
N THR A 209 6.85 1.95 -8.92
CA THR A 209 6.68 3.32 -8.44
C THR A 209 5.45 3.43 -7.54
N ASN A 210 5.55 4.31 -6.55
CA ASN A 210 4.42 4.77 -5.76
C ASN A 210 4.36 6.30 -5.78
N GLY A 211 3.28 6.90 -5.27
CA GLY A 211 3.16 8.32 -5.07
C GLY A 211 2.97 8.62 -3.60
N MET A 212 3.57 9.70 -3.12
CA MET A 212 3.37 10.18 -1.76
C MET A 212 3.21 11.69 -1.72
N SER A 213 2.51 12.19 -0.69
CA SER A 213 2.38 13.61 -0.38
C SER A 213 2.53 13.83 1.12
N ASN A 214 2.99 15.01 1.50
CA ASN A 214 2.89 15.49 2.87
C ASN A 214 1.44 15.82 3.23
N ALA A 215 1.16 15.98 4.51
CA ALA A 215 -0.17 16.39 4.98
C ALA A 215 -0.64 17.72 4.38
N ALA A 216 0.26 18.68 4.21
CA ALA A 216 -0.03 19.98 3.61
C ALA A 216 -0.29 19.92 2.10
N ARG A 217 0.14 18.86 1.39
CA ARG A 217 0.01 18.74 -0.07
C ARG A 217 0.53 19.96 -0.85
N ASP A 218 1.57 20.60 -0.34
CA ASP A 218 2.14 21.87 -0.80
C ASP A 218 3.30 21.73 -1.80
N GLY A 219 3.54 20.51 -2.28
CA GLY A 219 4.56 20.25 -3.28
C GLY A 219 4.20 20.83 -4.65
N LYS A 220 5.23 21.13 -5.44
CA LYS A 220 5.10 21.74 -6.78
C LYS A 220 4.36 20.85 -7.79
N ASN A 221 4.51 19.53 -7.65
CA ASN A 221 3.96 18.57 -8.58
C ASN A 221 2.82 17.76 -7.95
N ALA A 222 2.06 17.14 -8.80
CA ALA A 222 1.11 16.08 -8.47
C ALA A 222 1.42 14.85 -9.32
N ASN A 223 0.94 13.69 -8.91
CA ASN A 223 1.11 12.48 -9.69
C ASN A 223 -0.09 11.52 -9.53
N ALA A 224 -0.29 10.66 -10.50
CA ALA A 224 -1.31 9.61 -10.46
C ALA A 224 -0.85 8.39 -11.24
N ALA A 225 -1.27 7.22 -10.84
CA ALA A 225 -1.18 6.06 -11.70
C ALA A 225 -2.28 6.12 -12.78
N VAL A 226 -1.93 5.71 -14.00
CA VAL A 226 -2.87 5.43 -15.09
C VAL A 226 -2.79 3.93 -15.33
N VAL A 227 -3.88 3.24 -15.06
CA VAL A 227 -3.89 1.78 -14.99
C VAL A 227 -5.07 1.18 -15.74
N VAL A 228 -4.89 -0.09 -16.12
CA VAL A 228 -5.95 -0.97 -16.61
C VAL A 228 -6.12 -2.13 -15.65
N THR A 229 -7.33 -2.67 -15.54
CA THR A 229 -7.58 -3.89 -14.77
C THR A 229 -7.26 -5.11 -15.63
N LEU A 230 -6.48 -6.02 -15.08
CA LEU A 230 -6.11 -7.31 -15.67
C LEU A 230 -6.87 -8.40 -14.93
N GLN A 231 -7.56 -9.25 -15.68
CA GLN A 231 -8.28 -10.40 -15.16
C GLN A 231 -7.37 -11.64 -15.13
N PRO A 232 -7.64 -12.65 -14.31
CA PRO A 232 -6.86 -13.90 -14.31
C PRO A 232 -6.78 -14.55 -15.70
N GLU A 233 -7.78 -14.33 -16.55
CA GLU A 233 -7.84 -14.81 -17.92
C GLU A 233 -6.81 -14.12 -18.83
N ASP A 234 -6.34 -12.93 -18.47
CA ASP A 234 -5.34 -12.16 -19.22
C ASP A 234 -3.90 -12.61 -18.91
N PHE A 235 -3.68 -13.31 -17.77
CA PHE A 235 -2.34 -13.68 -17.34
C PHE A 235 -1.71 -14.68 -18.32
N PRO A 236 -0.45 -14.49 -18.74
CA PRO A 236 0.25 -15.45 -19.60
C PRO A 236 0.35 -16.84 -18.96
N ASP A 237 0.70 -16.87 -17.68
CA ASP A 237 0.69 -18.07 -16.85
C ASP A 237 -0.66 -18.18 -16.10
N LYS A 238 -1.37 -19.30 -16.29
CA LYS A 238 -2.67 -19.58 -15.67
C LYS A 238 -2.56 -20.23 -14.29
N SER A 239 -1.36 -20.38 -13.75
CA SER A 239 -1.16 -20.88 -12.39
C SER A 239 -1.72 -19.90 -11.35
N THR A 240 -1.87 -20.37 -10.13
CA THR A 240 -2.37 -19.57 -9.00
C THR A 240 -1.58 -18.28 -8.78
N LEU A 241 -0.25 -18.30 -8.98
CA LEU A 241 0.64 -17.15 -8.83
C LEU A 241 1.03 -16.51 -10.18
N GLY A 242 0.40 -16.90 -11.28
CA GLY A 242 0.73 -16.41 -12.63
C GLY A 242 0.69 -14.89 -12.77
N GLY A 243 -0.26 -14.24 -12.12
CA GLY A 243 -0.30 -12.77 -12.07
C GLY A 243 0.93 -12.15 -11.39
N MET A 244 1.41 -12.76 -10.30
CA MET A 244 2.61 -12.32 -9.59
C MET A 244 3.88 -12.51 -10.46
N TYR A 245 3.99 -13.62 -11.16
CA TYR A 245 5.11 -13.87 -12.08
C TYR A 245 5.10 -12.90 -13.26
N TRP A 246 3.92 -12.59 -13.79
CA TRP A 246 3.77 -11.59 -14.85
C TRP A 246 4.15 -10.18 -14.37
N GLN A 247 3.77 -9.78 -13.14
CA GLN A 247 4.25 -8.52 -12.55
C GLN A 247 5.78 -8.47 -12.53
N ARG A 248 6.45 -9.52 -12.03
CA ARG A 248 7.92 -9.62 -12.02
C ARG A 248 8.53 -9.44 -13.41
N GLU A 249 7.92 -9.98 -14.43
CA GLU A 249 8.39 -9.87 -15.81
C GLU A 249 8.28 -8.43 -16.33
N ILE A 250 7.15 -7.76 -16.10
CA ILE A 250 6.93 -6.37 -16.52
C ILE A 250 7.86 -5.42 -15.76
N GLU A 251 8.03 -5.61 -14.47
CA GLU A 251 8.88 -4.79 -13.61
C GLU A 251 10.39 -4.91 -13.96
N ALA A 252 10.78 -5.94 -14.72
CA ALA A 252 12.15 -6.15 -15.18
C ALA A 252 12.48 -5.46 -16.51
N ARG A 253 11.49 -4.92 -17.23
CA ARG A 253 11.64 -4.27 -18.53
C ARG A 253 12.00 -2.79 -18.37
#